data_ac08e23e9d00db7c08e6174106a56bfc
#
_entry.id   ac08e23e9d00db7c08e6174106a56bfc
#
_cell.length_a   1.000
_cell.length_b   1.000
_cell.length_c   1.000
_cell.angle_alpha   90.00
_cell.angle_beta   90.00
_cell.angle_gamma   90.00
#
_symmetry.space_group_name_H-M   'P 1'
#
loop_
_entity.id
_entity.type
_entity.pdbx_description
1 polymer ?
#
loop_
_entity_poly.entity_id
_entity_poly.type
_entity_poly.pdbx_seq_one_letter_code
_entity_poly.pdbx_strand_id
1 'polypeptide(L)'
;MGKIKVENPVVELDGDEMTRIIWKFIKDKLIIPYLDLDIKYYDLGMEYRDETNDQVTVDAAEAIKKYGVGIKCATITPDEARVKEFNLKQMWKSPNGTIRNILDGTVFREPIVCQNVPRLVSNWTSPIIVGRHAFGDQYRATDFVVKGKGKLTMKFEGEDGTVQEYEIYNYKGGGVAMGMYNTDESIRGFAHSCFNVALNKKWPLYLSTKNTILKKYDGRFKDIFEEIYQADYKEKFVAAGIVYEHRLIDDMVASALKWNG
;
A
#
# COMPACT_ATOMS: atom_id res chain seq x y z
N MET A 1 -20.78 -25.32 -23.58
CA MET A 1 -20.67 -23.87 -23.85
C MET A 1 -19.22 -23.59 -24.21
N GLY A 2 -18.98 -22.74 -25.26
CA GLY A 2 -17.61 -22.32 -25.56
C GLY A 2 -17.08 -21.43 -24.44
N LYS A 3 -15.75 -21.44 -24.21
CA LYS A 3 -15.13 -20.53 -23.23
C LYS A 3 -15.25 -19.09 -23.68
N ILE A 4 -15.38 -18.18 -22.73
CA ILE A 4 -15.35 -16.74 -22.97
C ILE A 4 -13.90 -16.34 -23.18
N LYS A 5 -13.57 -15.76 -24.33
CA LYS A 5 -12.24 -15.25 -24.62
C LYS A 5 -11.97 -13.98 -23.81
N VAL A 6 -10.83 -13.97 -23.09
CA VAL A 6 -10.30 -12.79 -22.39
C VAL A 6 -9.18 -12.22 -23.24
N GLU A 7 -9.31 -10.97 -23.65
CA GLU A 7 -8.37 -10.36 -24.61
C GLU A 7 -7.01 -10.04 -23.99
N ASN A 8 -7.00 -9.57 -22.74
CA ASN A 8 -5.77 -9.18 -22.06
C ASN A 8 -5.25 -10.30 -21.15
N PRO A 9 -3.94 -10.55 -21.15
CA PRO A 9 -3.32 -11.47 -20.20
C PRO A 9 -3.51 -11.01 -18.75
N VAL A 10 -3.50 -11.97 -17.83
CA VAL A 10 -3.49 -11.70 -16.39
C VAL A 10 -2.19 -12.26 -15.81
N VAL A 11 -1.51 -11.46 -15.00
CA VAL A 11 -0.31 -11.88 -14.27
C VAL A 11 -0.73 -12.60 -12.99
N GLU A 12 -0.32 -13.86 -12.87
CA GLU A 12 -0.55 -14.66 -11.67
C GLU A 12 0.71 -14.70 -10.83
N LEU A 13 0.57 -14.27 -9.58
CA LEU A 13 1.60 -14.34 -8.56
C LEU A 13 1.19 -15.40 -7.54
N ASP A 14 1.67 -16.62 -7.75
CA ASP A 14 1.39 -17.72 -6.85
C ASP A 14 2.04 -17.51 -5.49
N GLY A 15 1.57 -18.20 -4.48
CA GLY A 15 1.97 -17.96 -3.10
C GLY A 15 2.46 -19.22 -2.38
N ASP A 16 2.33 -19.17 -1.07
CA ASP A 16 2.78 -20.22 -0.18
C ASP A 16 1.62 -21.01 0.43
N GLU A 17 1.93 -22.21 0.90
CA GLU A 17 1.09 -23.06 1.75
C GLU A 17 -0.34 -23.26 1.21
N MET A 18 -1.33 -23.11 2.08
CA MET A 18 -2.74 -23.36 1.77
C MET A 18 -3.27 -22.46 0.64
N THR A 19 -2.79 -21.22 0.52
CA THR A 19 -3.30 -20.29 -0.49
C THR A 19 -2.96 -20.74 -1.90
N ARG A 20 -1.80 -21.34 -2.14
CA ARG A 20 -1.43 -21.97 -3.40
C ARG A 20 -2.41 -23.08 -3.79
N ILE A 21 -2.76 -23.95 -2.84
CA ILE A 21 -3.68 -25.08 -3.06
C ILE A 21 -5.09 -24.56 -3.36
N ILE A 22 -5.60 -23.63 -2.57
CA ILE A 22 -6.93 -23.03 -2.75
C ILE A 22 -7.00 -22.31 -4.10
N TRP A 23 -5.97 -21.52 -4.44
CA TRP A 23 -5.92 -20.80 -5.71
C TRP A 23 -5.92 -21.75 -6.91
N LYS A 24 -5.20 -22.86 -6.82
CA LYS A 24 -5.24 -23.90 -7.84
C LYS A 24 -6.66 -24.44 -8.01
N PHE A 25 -7.39 -24.75 -6.94
CA PHE A 25 -8.79 -25.17 -7.02
C PHE A 25 -9.70 -24.13 -7.66
N ILE A 26 -9.51 -22.85 -7.32
CA ILE A 26 -10.27 -21.75 -7.92
C ILE A 26 -10.02 -21.70 -9.44
N LYS A 27 -8.77 -21.74 -9.87
CA LYS A 27 -8.43 -21.77 -11.29
C LYS A 27 -9.07 -22.98 -11.99
N ASP A 28 -8.84 -24.16 -11.48
CA ASP A 28 -9.25 -25.41 -12.15
C ASP A 28 -10.77 -25.57 -12.22
N LYS A 29 -11.52 -25.06 -11.24
CA LYS A 29 -12.97 -25.28 -11.13
C LYS A 29 -13.81 -24.07 -11.52
N LEU A 30 -13.33 -22.86 -11.32
CA LEU A 30 -14.14 -21.64 -11.46
C LEU A 30 -13.65 -20.69 -12.55
N ILE A 31 -12.41 -20.84 -13.05
CA ILE A 31 -11.82 -19.92 -14.03
C ILE A 31 -11.61 -20.65 -15.38
N ILE A 32 -10.68 -21.59 -15.41
CA ILE A 32 -10.23 -22.25 -16.64
C ILE A 32 -11.35 -22.99 -17.39
N PRO A 33 -12.37 -23.59 -16.75
CA PRO A 33 -13.47 -24.22 -17.48
C PRO A 33 -14.32 -23.24 -18.28
N TYR A 34 -14.38 -21.96 -17.87
CA TYR A 34 -15.27 -20.95 -18.44
C TYR A 34 -14.56 -19.89 -19.27
N LEU A 35 -13.29 -19.64 -18.99
CA LEU A 35 -12.50 -18.59 -19.63
C LEU A 35 -11.37 -19.17 -20.47
N ASP A 36 -11.16 -18.59 -21.65
CA ASP A 36 -9.93 -18.70 -22.44
C ASP A 36 -9.05 -17.51 -22.10
N LEU A 37 -8.15 -17.74 -21.13
CA LEU A 37 -7.35 -16.70 -20.46
C LEU A 37 -5.85 -17.02 -20.58
N ASP A 38 -5.09 -16.07 -21.11
CA ASP A 38 -3.62 -16.12 -21.09
C ASP A 38 -3.10 -15.71 -19.69
N ILE A 39 -2.51 -16.65 -18.96
CA ILE A 39 -1.97 -16.44 -17.62
C ILE A 39 -0.45 -16.37 -17.69
N LYS A 40 0.10 -15.23 -17.27
CA LYS A 40 1.54 -15.03 -17.08
C LYS A 40 1.89 -15.40 -15.63
N TYR A 41 2.40 -16.62 -15.45
CA TYR A 41 2.64 -17.22 -14.14
C TYR A 41 3.99 -16.83 -13.55
N TYR A 42 3.99 -16.43 -12.29
CA TYR A 42 5.17 -16.18 -11.45
C TYR A 42 5.00 -16.87 -10.10
N ASP A 43 5.97 -17.72 -9.76
CA ASP A 43 5.99 -18.40 -8.46
C ASP A 43 6.64 -17.50 -7.40
N LEU A 44 5.84 -16.97 -6.46
CA LEU A 44 6.30 -16.18 -5.33
C LEU A 44 6.38 -17.03 -4.04
N GLY A 45 6.42 -18.34 -4.16
CA GLY A 45 6.71 -19.22 -3.02
C GLY A 45 8.10 -18.98 -2.46
N MET A 46 8.24 -19.21 -1.15
CA MET A 46 9.45 -18.86 -0.39
C MET A 46 10.71 -19.47 -1.00
N GLU A 47 10.65 -20.72 -1.40
CA GLU A 47 11.80 -21.46 -1.93
C GLU A 47 12.29 -20.86 -3.26
N TYR A 48 11.37 -20.58 -4.19
CA TYR A 48 11.73 -20.02 -5.49
C TYR A 48 12.17 -18.54 -5.39
N ARG A 49 11.61 -17.80 -4.46
CA ARG A 49 12.10 -16.45 -4.13
C ARG A 49 13.54 -16.48 -3.61
N ASP A 50 13.86 -17.44 -2.74
CA ASP A 50 15.24 -17.63 -2.23
C ASP A 50 16.19 -18.07 -3.35
N GLU A 51 15.77 -19.00 -4.21
CA GLU A 51 16.55 -19.42 -5.36
C GLU A 51 16.91 -18.25 -6.28
N THR A 52 15.93 -17.40 -6.61
CA THR A 52 16.08 -16.23 -7.50
C THR A 52 16.61 -14.96 -6.81
N ASN A 53 16.98 -15.03 -5.54
CA ASN A 53 17.34 -13.87 -4.72
C ASN A 53 16.24 -12.78 -4.74
N ASP A 54 14.97 -13.19 -4.67
CA ASP A 54 13.75 -12.39 -4.74
C ASP A 54 13.55 -11.63 -6.08
N GLN A 55 14.34 -11.93 -7.12
CA GLN A 55 14.20 -11.29 -8.43
C GLN A 55 12.83 -11.58 -9.05
N VAL A 56 12.27 -12.77 -8.82
CA VAL A 56 10.94 -13.12 -9.31
C VAL A 56 9.84 -12.16 -8.85
N THR A 57 9.97 -11.59 -7.64
CA THR A 57 9.02 -10.59 -7.13
C THR A 57 9.07 -9.29 -7.94
N VAL A 58 10.28 -8.86 -8.33
CA VAL A 58 10.48 -7.69 -9.18
C VAL A 58 9.93 -7.96 -10.58
N ASP A 59 10.28 -9.09 -11.19
CA ASP A 59 9.84 -9.48 -12.53
C ASP A 59 8.31 -9.56 -12.61
N ALA A 60 7.66 -10.12 -11.58
CA ALA A 60 6.21 -10.18 -11.48
C ALA A 60 5.56 -8.78 -11.41
N ALA A 61 6.14 -7.86 -10.64
CA ALA A 61 5.66 -6.50 -10.57
C ALA A 61 5.80 -5.75 -11.91
N GLU A 62 6.93 -5.89 -12.59
CA GLU A 62 7.13 -5.30 -13.91
C GLU A 62 6.19 -5.92 -14.96
N ALA A 63 5.89 -7.21 -14.85
CA ALA A 63 4.88 -7.86 -15.69
C ALA A 63 3.48 -7.25 -15.45
N ILE A 64 3.11 -6.94 -14.21
CA ILE A 64 1.82 -6.27 -13.90
C ILE A 64 1.78 -4.89 -14.56
N LYS A 65 2.86 -4.10 -14.51
CA LYS A 65 2.92 -2.82 -15.23
C LYS A 65 2.68 -3.01 -16.73
N LYS A 66 3.27 -4.05 -17.31
CA LYS A 66 3.15 -4.33 -18.75
C LYS A 66 1.75 -4.78 -19.15
N TYR A 67 1.12 -5.66 -18.38
CA TYR A 67 -0.17 -6.28 -18.73
C TYR A 67 -1.38 -5.64 -18.06
N GLY A 68 -1.17 -4.77 -17.09
CA GLY A 68 -2.22 -3.95 -16.44
C GLY A 68 -2.99 -4.64 -15.32
N VAL A 69 -2.95 -5.97 -15.20
CA VAL A 69 -3.70 -6.72 -14.17
C VAL A 69 -2.85 -7.82 -13.58
N GLY A 70 -2.86 -7.92 -12.25
CA GLY A 70 -2.22 -9.01 -11.51
C GLY A 70 -3.09 -9.56 -10.40
N ILE A 71 -3.02 -10.87 -10.16
CA ILE A 71 -3.66 -11.56 -9.05
C ILE A 71 -2.57 -12.19 -8.19
N LYS A 72 -2.55 -11.86 -6.92
CA LYS A 72 -1.53 -12.34 -5.99
C LYS A 72 -2.12 -13.19 -4.88
N CYS A 73 -1.57 -14.39 -4.71
CA CYS A 73 -1.79 -15.22 -3.54
C CYS A 73 -1.02 -14.69 -2.32
N ALA A 74 -1.41 -15.14 -1.14
CA ALA A 74 -0.65 -14.84 0.08
C ALA A 74 0.74 -15.49 0.03
N THR A 75 1.73 -14.76 0.52
CA THR A 75 3.14 -15.18 0.57
C THR A 75 3.66 -15.05 1.97
N ILE A 76 4.58 -15.92 2.34
CA ILE A 76 5.31 -15.85 3.60
C ILE A 76 6.28 -14.65 3.57
N THR A 77 6.26 -13.86 4.63
CA THR A 77 7.34 -12.92 4.95
C THR A 77 8.15 -13.57 6.06
N PRO A 78 9.39 -14.01 5.79
CA PRO A 78 10.13 -14.79 6.77
C PRO A 78 10.56 -13.95 7.97
N ASP A 79 10.43 -14.54 9.13
CA ASP A 79 11.10 -14.15 10.36
C ASP A 79 12.32 -15.05 10.61
N GLU A 80 13.00 -14.88 11.73
CA GLU A 80 14.17 -15.68 12.08
C GLU A 80 13.88 -17.21 12.17
N ALA A 81 12.67 -17.59 12.58
CA ALA A 81 12.25 -18.98 12.66
C ALA A 81 12.08 -19.56 11.24
N ARG A 82 11.40 -18.85 10.37
CA ARG A 82 11.19 -19.24 8.96
C ARG A 82 12.49 -19.30 8.16
N VAL A 83 13.44 -18.39 8.43
CA VAL A 83 14.79 -18.45 7.81
C VAL A 83 15.46 -19.79 8.11
N LYS A 84 15.37 -20.27 9.35
CA LYS A 84 15.93 -21.56 9.75
C LYS A 84 15.15 -22.74 9.18
N GLU A 85 13.82 -22.68 9.24
CA GLU A 85 12.91 -23.74 8.74
C GLU A 85 13.14 -24.03 7.27
N PHE A 86 13.20 -23.00 6.43
CA PHE A 86 13.38 -23.09 4.99
C PHE A 86 14.84 -23.05 4.55
N ASN A 87 15.79 -22.94 5.49
CA ASN A 87 17.23 -22.80 5.20
C ASN A 87 17.51 -21.67 4.18
N LEU A 88 16.92 -20.51 4.39
CA LEU A 88 17.01 -19.37 3.47
C LEU A 88 18.38 -18.70 3.52
N LYS A 89 18.82 -18.16 2.39
CA LYS A 89 20.07 -17.38 2.28
C LYS A 89 20.05 -16.13 3.15
N GLN A 90 18.86 -15.53 3.33
CA GLN A 90 18.66 -14.34 4.18
C GLN A 90 17.17 -14.15 4.53
N MET A 91 16.89 -13.23 5.44
CA MET A 91 15.54 -12.81 5.78
C MET A 91 15.00 -11.83 4.72
N TRP A 92 14.30 -12.40 3.71
CA TRP A 92 13.75 -11.63 2.60
C TRP A 92 12.68 -10.64 3.05
N LYS A 93 12.64 -9.47 2.38
CA LYS A 93 11.60 -8.47 2.61
C LYS A 93 10.23 -8.99 2.16
N SER A 94 9.16 -8.33 2.64
CA SER A 94 7.81 -8.67 2.20
C SER A 94 7.63 -8.41 0.69
N PRO A 95 7.21 -9.41 -0.09
CA PRO A 95 6.91 -9.22 -1.51
C PRO A 95 5.84 -8.16 -1.75
N ASN A 96 4.87 -8.03 -0.82
CA ASN A 96 3.84 -7.00 -0.90
C ASN A 96 4.45 -5.59 -0.88
N GLY A 97 5.46 -5.37 -0.04
CA GLY A 97 6.19 -4.10 0.00
C GLY A 97 6.92 -3.81 -1.31
N THR A 98 7.66 -4.80 -1.83
CA THR A 98 8.39 -4.69 -3.10
C THR A 98 7.46 -4.39 -4.26
N ILE A 99 6.39 -5.17 -4.44
CA ILE A 99 5.41 -5.01 -5.52
C ILE A 99 4.76 -3.63 -5.45
N ARG A 100 4.27 -3.21 -4.27
CA ARG A 100 3.60 -1.91 -4.10
C ARG A 100 4.51 -0.73 -4.41
N ASN A 101 5.79 -0.81 -4.02
CA ASN A 101 6.74 0.26 -4.32
C ASN A 101 7.15 0.30 -5.80
N ILE A 102 7.10 -0.82 -6.51
CA ILE A 102 7.34 -0.86 -7.97
C ILE A 102 6.12 -0.34 -8.72
N LEU A 103 4.92 -0.76 -8.34
CA LEU A 103 3.68 -0.37 -9.00
C LEU A 103 3.22 1.03 -8.63
N ASP A 104 3.60 1.51 -7.44
CA ASP A 104 3.00 2.68 -6.79
C ASP A 104 1.48 2.51 -6.61
N GLY A 105 0.76 3.59 -6.29
CA GLY A 105 -0.69 3.61 -6.27
C GLY A 105 -1.31 3.56 -4.88
N THR A 106 -2.60 3.28 -4.87
CA THR A 106 -3.44 3.36 -3.67
C THR A 106 -4.19 2.07 -3.45
N VAL A 107 -4.21 1.60 -2.21
CA VAL A 107 -5.01 0.45 -1.80
C VAL A 107 -6.30 0.95 -1.14
N PHE A 108 -7.44 0.67 -1.76
CA PHE A 108 -8.75 0.93 -1.16
C PHE A 108 -9.30 -0.35 -0.53
N ARG A 109 -9.71 -0.25 0.73
CA ARG A 109 -10.34 -1.34 1.46
C ARG A 109 -11.78 -1.01 1.76
N GLU A 110 -12.68 -1.60 0.99
CA GLU A 110 -14.11 -1.53 1.21
C GLU A 110 -14.55 -2.77 1.98
N PRO A 111 -15.06 -2.63 3.22
CA PRO A 111 -15.52 -3.76 3.99
C PRO A 111 -16.82 -4.32 3.42
N ILE A 112 -16.99 -5.64 3.48
CA ILE A 112 -18.24 -6.31 3.18
C ILE A 112 -19.08 -6.32 4.45
N VAL A 113 -20.20 -5.62 4.44
CA VAL A 113 -21.13 -5.55 5.58
C VAL A 113 -22.19 -6.64 5.44
N CYS A 114 -22.11 -7.66 6.30
CA CYS A 114 -23.10 -8.72 6.37
C CYS A 114 -24.10 -8.46 7.51
N GLN A 115 -25.41 -8.60 7.24
CA GLN A 115 -26.44 -8.30 8.23
C GLN A 115 -26.42 -9.26 9.43
N ASN A 116 -26.06 -10.51 9.19
CA ASN A 116 -26.01 -11.58 10.20
C ASN A 116 -24.66 -11.74 10.90
N VAL A 117 -23.68 -10.88 10.60
CA VAL A 117 -22.37 -10.88 11.26
C VAL A 117 -22.25 -9.67 12.15
N PRO A 118 -22.06 -9.82 13.47
CA PRO A 118 -21.87 -8.71 14.38
C PRO A 118 -20.66 -7.87 14.00
N ARG A 119 -20.82 -6.55 14.00
CA ARG A 119 -19.74 -5.59 13.75
C ARG A 119 -19.12 -5.14 15.06
N LEU A 120 -17.82 -4.88 15.07
CA LEU A 120 -17.11 -4.33 16.23
C LEU A 120 -17.66 -2.96 16.63
N VAL A 121 -17.99 -2.12 15.63
CA VAL A 121 -18.70 -0.86 15.85
C VAL A 121 -20.12 -1.03 15.35
N SER A 122 -21.07 -1.13 16.27
CA SER A 122 -22.47 -1.44 15.97
C SER A 122 -23.15 -0.47 15.01
N ASN A 123 -22.74 0.80 15.05
CA ASN A 123 -23.29 1.86 14.21
C ASN A 123 -22.87 1.77 12.72
N TRP A 124 -21.79 1.07 12.39
CA TRP A 124 -21.34 0.95 11.00
C TRP A 124 -22.26 0.00 10.21
N THR A 125 -23.37 0.54 9.75
CA THR A 125 -24.36 -0.19 8.96
C THR A 125 -24.09 -0.15 7.46
N SER A 126 -23.23 0.77 7.03
CA SER A 126 -22.73 0.91 5.66
C SER A 126 -21.20 0.93 5.65
N PRO A 127 -20.56 0.60 4.52
CA PRO A 127 -19.10 0.57 4.44
C PRO A 127 -18.46 1.94 4.66
N ILE A 128 -17.34 1.96 5.39
CA ILE A 128 -16.37 3.07 5.38
C ILE A 128 -15.13 2.58 4.65
N ILE A 129 -14.77 3.22 3.54
CA ILE A 129 -13.60 2.85 2.76
C ILE A 129 -12.37 3.55 3.33
N VAL A 130 -11.31 2.78 3.58
CA VAL A 130 -10.00 3.32 3.94
C VAL A 130 -9.08 3.26 2.73
N GLY A 131 -8.71 4.44 2.22
CA GLY A 131 -7.65 4.59 1.22
C GLY A 131 -6.28 4.62 1.90
N ARG A 132 -5.36 3.82 1.40
CA ARG A 132 -4.00 3.71 1.90
C ARG A 132 -3.00 4.01 0.81
N HIS A 133 -2.10 4.95 1.07
CA HIS A 133 -0.95 5.18 0.21
C HIS A 133 -0.03 3.95 0.23
N ALA A 134 0.39 3.48 -0.93
CA ALA A 134 1.10 2.22 -1.08
C ALA A 134 2.58 2.39 -1.43
N PHE A 135 3.14 3.59 -1.25
CA PHE A 135 4.51 3.94 -1.62
C PHE A 135 5.23 4.65 -0.47
N GLY A 136 6.52 4.36 -0.32
CA GLY A 136 7.37 5.05 0.66
C GLY A 136 6.97 4.79 2.12
N ASP A 137 7.05 5.84 2.94
CA ASP A 137 6.73 5.85 4.36
C ASP A 137 7.40 4.68 5.13
N GLN A 138 6.68 4.07 6.09
CA GLN A 138 7.21 2.94 6.87
C GLN A 138 7.51 1.68 6.04
N TYR A 139 6.99 1.56 4.80
CA TYR A 139 7.26 0.41 3.93
C TYR A 139 8.62 0.45 3.24
N ARG A 140 9.24 1.64 3.20
CA ARG A 140 10.58 1.88 2.67
C ARG A 140 11.48 2.56 3.69
N ALA A 141 11.09 2.54 4.96
CA ALA A 141 11.92 3.06 6.03
C ALA A 141 13.24 2.30 6.14
N THR A 142 14.27 3.04 6.50
CA THR A 142 15.54 2.48 6.94
C THR A 142 15.60 2.63 8.45
N ASP A 143 15.70 1.52 9.16
CA ASP A 143 15.76 1.51 10.61
C ASP A 143 16.94 0.67 11.13
N PHE A 144 17.43 1.00 12.31
CA PHE A 144 18.52 0.28 12.94
C PHE A 144 18.55 0.48 14.45
N VAL A 145 19.25 -0.46 15.12
CA VAL A 145 19.50 -0.37 16.55
C VAL A 145 20.78 0.43 16.80
N VAL A 146 20.65 1.48 17.59
CA VAL A 146 21.80 2.25 18.09
C VAL A 146 22.40 1.54 19.30
N LYS A 147 23.66 1.13 19.22
CA LYS A 147 24.32 0.29 20.26
C LYS A 147 24.95 1.07 21.39
N GLY A 148 25.06 2.41 21.31
CA GLY A 148 25.78 3.18 22.31
C GLY A 148 25.58 4.68 22.19
N LYS A 149 26.45 5.44 22.88
CA LYS A 149 26.47 6.90 22.81
C LYS A 149 26.88 7.37 21.43
N GLY A 150 26.23 8.40 20.92
CA GLY A 150 26.57 8.98 19.63
C GLY A 150 25.51 9.93 19.09
N LYS A 151 25.87 10.65 18.06
CA LYS A 151 25.04 11.65 17.40
C LYS A 151 24.40 11.05 16.16
N LEU A 152 23.10 11.18 16.03
CA LEU A 152 22.34 10.87 14.83
C LEU A 152 22.09 12.16 14.04
N THR A 153 22.48 12.16 12.78
CA THR A 153 22.22 13.24 11.83
C THR A 153 21.45 12.73 10.61
N MET A 154 20.65 13.60 10.00
CA MET A 154 20.04 13.39 8.70
C MET A 154 20.64 14.40 7.74
N LYS A 155 21.15 13.93 6.60
CA LYS A 155 21.78 14.76 5.56
C LYS A 155 21.08 14.55 4.23
N PHE A 156 20.81 15.66 3.54
CA PHE A 156 20.39 15.67 2.16
C PHE A 156 21.45 16.39 1.32
N GLU A 157 21.87 15.78 0.23
CA GLU A 157 22.81 16.33 -0.74
C GLU A 157 22.11 16.46 -2.08
N GLY A 158 21.85 17.69 -2.49
CA GLY A 158 21.26 18.00 -3.80
C GLY A 158 22.30 17.86 -4.91
N GLU A 159 21.85 17.48 -6.12
CA GLU A 159 22.70 17.43 -7.32
C GLU A 159 23.26 18.82 -7.69
N ASP A 160 22.58 19.89 -7.27
CA ASP A 160 23.02 21.28 -7.41
C ASP A 160 24.10 21.72 -6.40
N GLY A 161 24.54 20.79 -5.55
CA GLY A 161 25.50 21.04 -4.47
C GLY A 161 24.89 21.57 -3.17
N THR A 162 23.57 21.73 -3.10
CA THR A 162 22.89 22.14 -1.87
C THR A 162 23.04 21.03 -0.82
N VAL A 163 23.45 21.41 0.39
CA VAL A 163 23.55 20.50 1.53
C VAL A 163 22.66 20.97 2.67
N GLN A 164 21.81 20.06 3.16
CA GLN A 164 21.01 20.27 4.36
C GLN A 164 21.35 19.18 5.35
N GLU A 165 21.73 19.55 6.57
CA GLU A 165 22.05 18.61 7.63
C GLU A 165 21.31 18.99 8.91
N TYR A 166 20.70 18.00 9.54
CA TYR A 166 19.94 18.17 10.76
C TYR A 166 20.44 17.20 11.82
N GLU A 167 20.74 17.70 13.01
CA GLU A 167 20.91 16.85 14.17
C GLU A 167 19.54 16.34 14.62
N ILE A 168 19.36 15.02 14.60
CA ILE A 168 18.11 14.37 15.01
C ILE A 168 18.13 14.13 16.51
N TYR A 169 19.20 13.50 17.01
CA TYR A 169 19.33 13.20 18.43
C TYR A 169 20.78 12.91 18.82
N ASN A 170 21.11 13.19 20.07
CA ASN A 170 22.40 12.84 20.68
C ASN A 170 22.18 11.77 21.76
N TYR A 171 22.46 10.51 21.40
CA TYR A 171 22.23 9.34 22.24
C TYR A 171 23.22 9.31 23.41
N LYS A 172 22.69 9.17 24.62
CA LYS A 172 23.47 8.94 25.85
C LYS A 172 23.69 7.45 26.14
N GLY A 173 23.10 6.56 25.36
CA GLY A 173 23.13 5.11 25.46
C GLY A 173 22.56 4.45 24.22
N GLY A 174 22.10 3.22 24.34
CA GLY A 174 21.45 2.51 23.25
C GLY A 174 20.06 3.07 22.91
N GLY A 175 19.55 2.73 21.72
CA GLY A 175 18.24 3.13 21.27
C GLY A 175 17.91 2.59 19.87
N VAL A 176 16.95 3.21 19.20
CA VAL A 176 16.58 2.89 17.82
C VAL A 176 16.48 4.18 17.01
N ALA A 177 16.69 4.07 15.72
CA ALA A 177 16.54 5.17 14.78
C ALA A 177 15.82 4.69 13.51
N MET A 178 15.08 5.58 12.88
CA MET A 178 14.39 5.32 11.61
C MET A 178 14.36 6.59 10.75
N GLY A 179 14.59 6.40 9.46
CA GLY A 179 14.35 7.40 8.42
C GLY A 179 13.33 6.87 7.41
N MET A 180 12.42 7.74 6.96
CA MET A 180 11.46 7.44 5.90
C MET A 180 11.31 8.62 4.94
N TYR A 181 10.75 8.38 3.77
CA TYR A 181 10.56 9.38 2.73
C TYR A 181 9.27 9.17 1.94
N ASN A 182 8.87 10.20 1.23
CA ASN A 182 7.88 10.11 0.16
C ASN A 182 8.23 11.10 -0.96
N THR A 183 7.53 11.02 -2.10
CA THR A 183 7.75 11.92 -3.25
C THR A 183 6.47 12.67 -3.60
N ASP A 184 6.62 13.88 -4.12
CA ASP A 184 5.49 14.70 -4.58
C ASP A 184 4.68 13.98 -5.67
N GLU A 185 5.34 13.30 -6.59
CA GLU A 185 4.69 12.54 -7.66
C GLU A 185 3.76 11.46 -7.09
N SER A 186 4.25 10.65 -6.15
CA SER A 186 3.45 9.60 -5.52
C SER A 186 2.30 10.16 -4.69
N ILE A 187 2.52 11.26 -3.96
CA ILE A 187 1.46 11.94 -3.22
C ILE A 187 0.38 12.48 -4.15
N ARG A 188 0.75 13.05 -5.31
CA ARG A 188 -0.21 13.50 -6.34
C ARG A 188 -1.03 12.34 -6.90
N GLY A 189 -0.38 11.23 -7.23
CA GLY A 189 -1.06 10.00 -7.67
C GLY A 189 -2.05 9.48 -6.63
N PHE A 190 -1.67 9.49 -5.37
CA PHE A 190 -2.55 9.13 -4.25
C PHE A 190 -3.76 10.06 -4.15
N ALA A 191 -3.57 11.37 -4.27
CA ALA A 191 -4.65 12.35 -4.23
C ALA A 191 -5.66 12.12 -5.38
N HIS A 192 -5.18 12.01 -6.62
CA HIS A 192 -6.05 11.73 -7.77
C HIS A 192 -6.83 10.43 -7.62
N SER A 193 -6.19 9.37 -7.13
CA SER A 193 -6.84 8.08 -6.87
C SER A 193 -7.97 8.23 -5.86
N CYS A 194 -7.74 8.94 -4.74
CA CYS A 194 -8.74 9.17 -3.71
C CYS A 194 -9.92 10.00 -4.21
N PHE A 195 -9.66 11.10 -4.90
CA PHE A 195 -10.72 11.95 -5.45
C PHE A 195 -11.57 11.23 -6.49
N ASN A 196 -10.97 10.43 -7.37
CA ASN A 196 -11.70 9.65 -8.36
C ASN A 196 -12.58 8.57 -7.71
N VAL A 197 -12.11 7.87 -6.69
CA VAL A 197 -12.93 6.88 -5.96
C VAL A 197 -14.11 7.57 -5.28
N ALA A 198 -13.90 8.72 -4.63
CA ALA A 198 -14.94 9.49 -3.99
C ALA A 198 -16.03 9.93 -4.99
N LEU A 199 -15.65 10.45 -6.16
CA LEU A 199 -16.58 10.82 -7.23
C LEU A 199 -17.35 9.62 -7.77
N ASN A 200 -16.67 8.50 -8.02
CA ASN A 200 -17.31 7.27 -8.53
C ASN A 200 -18.33 6.71 -7.54
N LYS A 201 -18.05 6.77 -6.25
CA LYS A 201 -18.95 6.34 -5.18
C LYS A 201 -20.00 7.40 -4.82
N LYS A 202 -19.76 8.65 -5.17
CA LYS A 202 -20.52 9.83 -4.68
C LYS A 202 -20.53 9.93 -3.16
N TRP A 203 -19.39 9.67 -2.56
CA TRP A 203 -19.18 9.71 -1.12
C TRP A 203 -18.20 10.82 -0.73
N PRO A 204 -18.37 11.42 0.46
CA PRO A 204 -17.42 12.42 0.95
C PRO A 204 -16.02 11.81 1.11
N LEU A 205 -15.01 12.65 0.96
CA LEU A 205 -13.60 12.27 1.15
C LEU A 205 -13.00 13.04 2.31
N TYR A 206 -12.34 12.31 3.19
CA TYR A 206 -11.59 12.88 4.31
C TYR A 206 -10.13 12.46 4.21
N LEU A 207 -9.22 13.44 4.15
CA LEU A 207 -7.79 13.20 4.34
C LEU A 207 -7.47 13.32 5.83
N SER A 208 -6.79 12.33 6.40
CA SER A 208 -6.35 12.36 7.79
C SER A 208 -4.84 12.41 7.90
N THR A 209 -4.32 13.34 8.67
CA THR A 209 -2.89 13.49 8.95
C THR A 209 -2.64 13.85 10.41
N LYS A 210 -1.38 13.88 10.82
CA LYS A 210 -0.93 14.49 12.09
C LYS A 210 -0.01 15.67 11.83
N ASN A 211 -0.37 16.54 10.90
CA ASN A 211 0.43 17.69 10.47
C ASN A 211 0.71 18.73 11.59
N THR A 212 0.02 18.66 12.70
CA THR A 212 0.33 19.45 13.90
C THR A 212 1.64 19.03 14.57
N ILE A 213 2.04 17.76 14.38
CA ILE A 213 3.30 17.18 14.86
C ILE A 213 4.29 17.02 13.70
N LEU A 214 3.90 16.29 12.65
CA LEU A 214 4.70 16.06 11.43
C LEU A 214 4.49 17.22 10.44
N LYS A 215 4.85 18.44 10.86
CA LYS A 215 4.49 19.68 10.17
C LYS A 215 4.90 19.74 8.71
N LYS A 216 6.06 19.20 8.37
CA LYS A 216 6.57 19.20 6.99
C LYS A 216 6.15 17.96 6.24
N TYR A 217 6.30 16.79 6.85
CA TYR A 217 5.99 15.51 6.21
C TYR A 217 4.49 15.39 5.89
N ASP A 218 3.65 15.35 6.89
CA ASP A 218 2.19 15.29 6.73
C ASP A 218 1.62 16.58 6.12
N GLY A 219 2.25 17.73 6.42
CA GLY A 219 1.89 19.01 5.82
C GLY A 219 2.00 18.99 4.30
N ARG A 220 3.03 18.31 3.74
CA ARG A 220 3.19 18.19 2.28
C ARG A 220 2.05 17.40 1.65
N PHE A 221 1.60 16.31 2.28
CA PHE A 221 0.41 15.57 1.83
C PHE A 221 -0.83 16.45 1.82
N LYS A 222 -1.07 17.17 2.93
CA LYS A 222 -2.22 18.07 3.05
C LYS A 222 -2.21 19.15 1.96
N ASP A 223 -1.05 19.79 1.74
CA ASP A 223 -0.93 20.89 0.80
C ASP A 223 -1.12 20.43 -0.66
N ILE A 224 -0.54 19.28 -1.04
CA ILE A 224 -0.72 18.70 -2.38
C ILE A 224 -2.18 18.27 -2.61
N PHE A 225 -2.82 17.65 -1.63
CA PHE A 225 -4.24 17.29 -1.75
C PHE A 225 -5.12 18.53 -1.94
N GLU A 226 -4.86 19.59 -1.18
CA GLU A 226 -5.61 20.84 -1.30
C GLU A 226 -5.39 21.52 -2.66
N GLU A 227 -4.15 21.57 -3.13
CA GLU A 227 -3.80 22.11 -4.46
C GLU A 227 -4.59 21.39 -5.57
N ILE A 228 -4.55 20.04 -5.59
CA ILE A 228 -5.22 19.21 -6.59
C ILE A 228 -6.75 19.35 -6.46
N TYR A 229 -7.27 19.38 -5.23
CA TYR A 229 -8.70 19.56 -5.03
C TYR A 229 -9.19 20.87 -5.64
N GLN A 230 -8.53 21.98 -5.32
CA GLN A 230 -8.93 23.30 -5.83
C GLN A 230 -8.81 23.39 -7.36
N ALA A 231 -7.75 22.80 -7.95
CA ALA A 231 -7.50 22.86 -9.38
C ALA A 231 -8.42 21.96 -10.22
N ASP A 232 -8.62 20.70 -9.78
CA ASP A 232 -9.15 19.66 -10.68
C ASP A 232 -10.48 19.06 -10.22
N TYR A 233 -10.81 19.14 -8.93
CA TYR A 233 -11.93 18.37 -8.36
C TYR A 233 -13.02 19.18 -7.70
N LYS A 234 -12.79 20.40 -7.26
CA LYS A 234 -13.75 21.20 -6.49
C LYS A 234 -15.11 21.33 -7.20
N GLU A 235 -15.11 21.72 -8.46
CA GLU A 235 -16.34 21.86 -9.22
C GLU A 235 -17.07 20.53 -9.39
N LYS A 236 -16.34 19.45 -9.61
CA LYS A 236 -16.90 18.09 -9.74
C LYS A 236 -17.52 17.61 -8.43
N PHE A 237 -16.89 17.91 -7.30
CA PHE A 237 -17.40 17.57 -5.96
C PHE A 237 -18.67 18.35 -5.65
N VAL A 238 -18.68 19.64 -5.93
CA VAL A 238 -19.89 20.49 -5.77
C VAL A 238 -21.03 19.95 -6.65
N ALA A 239 -20.77 19.65 -7.91
CA ALA A 239 -21.76 19.10 -8.82
C ALA A 239 -22.30 17.72 -8.37
N ALA A 240 -21.46 16.92 -7.74
CA ALA A 240 -21.83 15.62 -7.20
C ALA A 240 -22.50 15.70 -5.81
N GLY A 241 -22.55 16.88 -5.19
CA GLY A 241 -23.10 17.07 -3.84
C GLY A 241 -22.29 16.41 -2.73
N ILE A 242 -20.99 16.23 -2.91
CA ILE A 242 -20.07 15.64 -1.94
C ILE A 242 -19.00 16.63 -1.50
N VAL A 243 -18.38 16.36 -0.34
CA VAL A 243 -17.38 17.25 0.28
C VAL A 243 -16.02 16.57 0.38
N TYR A 244 -14.98 17.40 0.35
CA TYR A 244 -13.63 17.04 0.75
C TYR A 244 -13.24 17.84 1.99
N GLU A 245 -12.70 17.16 2.99
CA GLU A 245 -12.16 17.80 4.19
C GLU A 245 -10.84 17.16 4.61
N HIS A 246 -9.95 17.98 5.15
CA HIS A 246 -8.78 17.52 5.90
C HIS A 246 -9.09 17.57 7.39
N ARG A 247 -8.80 16.48 8.12
CA ARG A 247 -8.94 16.41 9.58
C ARG A 247 -7.69 15.83 10.23
N LEU A 248 -7.42 16.19 11.47
CA LEU A 248 -6.42 15.47 12.26
C LEU A 248 -6.87 14.04 12.51
N ILE A 249 -5.92 13.11 12.53
CA ILE A 249 -6.24 11.67 12.61
C ILE A 249 -7.03 11.29 13.87
N ASP A 250 -6.74 11.90 15.01
CA ASP A 250 -7.46 11.70 16.26
C ASP A 250 -8.93 12.15 16.15
N ASP A 251 -9.17 13.33 15.58
CA ASP A 251 -10.53 13.82 15.32
C ASP A 251 -11.27 12.96 14.30
N MET A 252 -10.53 12.47 13.28
CA MET A 252 -11.10 11.62 12.25
C MET A 252 -11.55 10.28 12.82
N VAL A 253 -10.73 9.64 13.65
CA VAL A 253 -11.09 8.38 14.31
C VAL A 253 -12.31 8.58 15.22
N ALA A 254 -12.31 9.63 16.03
CA ALA A 254 -13.44 9.93 16.91
C ALA A 254 -14.74 10.22 16.15
N SER A 255 -14.65 10.85 14.98
CA SER A 255 -15.79 11.11 14.10
C SER A 255 -16.28 9.82 13.44
N ALA A 256 -15.38 9.02 12.87
CA ALA A 256 -15.72 7.77 12.18
C ALA A 256 -16.41 6.76 13.10
N LEU A 257 -16.03 6.70 14.38
CA LEU A 257 -16.69 5.85 15.37
C LEU A 257 -18.16 6.22 15.64
N LYS A 258 -18.56 7.46 15.31
CA LYS A 258 -19.94 7.95 15.47
C LYS A 258 -20.77 7.83 14.20
N TRP A 259 -20.16 7.56 13.06
CA TRP A 259 -20.85 7.45 11.77
C TRP A 259 -21.60 6.13 11.63
N ASN A 260 -22.53 6.13 10.67
CA ASN A 260 -23.25 4.91 10.27
C ASN A 260 -22.59 4.23 9.04
N GLY A 261 -21.76 4.96 8.38
CA GLY A 261 -21.05 4.54 7.17
C GLY A 261 -20.48 5.74 6.45
#